data_f7e8317f2dbe77c72202d3a8cde9c9a7
#
_entry.id   f7e8317f2dbe77c72202d3a8cde9c9a7
#
_cell.length_a   1.000
_cell.length_b   1.000
_cell.length_c   1.000
_cell.angle_alpha   90.00
_cell.angle_beta   90.00
_cell.angle_gamma   90.00
#
_symmetry.space_group_name_H-M   'P 1'
#
loop_
_entity.id
_entity.type
_entity.pdbx_description
1 polymer ?
#
loop_
_entity_poly.entity_id
_entity_poly.type
_entity_poly.pdbx_seq_one_letter_code
_entity_poly.pdbx_strand_id
1 'polypeptide(L)'
;MTESKLDTTRRIRAELVERWPALFNEGKPVPLAIGIRKTLLAAMPKVTDELIGRVLRSWCFRPQYLAALTAGADRHGLEGIVGTVSEEAANLAAEQLHTLQTHLAEKAKAKREAVQIEEARQAEAKKKKAEQAEPPKTKPPAPPSKPKPTPPAMPKPAPVEPPKPSGPVIVVKKRRLPPS
;
A
#
# COMPACT_ATOMS: atom_id res chain seq x y z
N MET A 1 -19.14 4.39 27.35
CA MET A 1 -18.07 4.34 26.32
C MET A 1 -18.53 5.15 25.11
N THR A 2 -17.91 6.29 24.87
CA THR A 2 -18.27 7.17 23.73
C THR A 2 -17.63 6.58 22.44
N GLU A 3 -18.48 6.06 21.55
CA GLU A 3 -18.04 5.64 20.20
C GLU A 3 -17.31 6.81 19.52
N SER A 4 -16.13 6.52 18.95
CA SER A 4 -15.41 7.52 18.18
C SER A 4 -16.23 7.94 16.97
N LYS A 5 -16.19 9.24 16.61
CA LYS A 5 -16.86 9.76 15.40
C LYS A 5 -16.46 9.00 14.13
N LEU A 6 -15.25 8.42 14.10
CA LEU A 6 -14.78 7.60 12.99
C LEU A 6 -15.43 6.22 12.97
N ASP A 7 -15.61 5.60 14.13
CA ASP A 7 -16.22 4.26 14.22
C ASP A 7 -17.72 4.33 13.88
N THR A 8 -18.41 5.37 14.34
CA THR A 8 -19.81 5.64 13.93
C THR A 8 -19.91 5.82 12.41
N THR A 9 -18.99 6.57 11.80
CA THR A 9 -18.98 6.77 10.33
C THR A 9 -18.73 5.45 9.58
N ARG A 10 -17.83 4.61 10.07
CA ARG A 10 -17.56 3.27 9.50
C ARG A 10 -18.78 2.36 9.59
N ARG A 11 -19.46 2.34 10.74
CA ARG A 11 -20.66 1.54 10.95
C ARG A 11 -21.78 1.94 10.00
N ILE A 12 -22.08 3.23 9.88
CA ILE A 12 -23.12 3.71 8.97
C ILE A 12 -22.76 3.41 7.52
N ARG A 13 -21.49 3.52 7.15
CA ARG A 13 -21.04 3.15 5.82
C ARG A 13 -21.26 1.65 5.53
N ALA A 14 -20.94 0.77 6.48
CA ALA A 14 -21.19 -0.66 6.37
C ALA A 14 -22.69 -0.94 6.20
N GLU A 15 -23.55 -0.26 6.96
CA GLU A 15 -25.00 -0.35 6.86
C GLU A 15 -25.53 0.11 5.48
N LEU A 16 -24.92 1.17 4.89
CA LEU A 16 -25.28 1.62 3.53
C LEU A 16 -24.88 0.58 2.46
N VAL A 17 -23.72 -0.04 2.60
CA VAL A 17 -23.26 -1.10 1.69
C VAL A 17 -24.14 -2.35 1.80
N GLU A 18 -24.57 -2.70 2.99
CA GLU A 18 -25.44 -3.85 3.24
C GLU A 18 -26.88 -3.62 2.69
N ARG A 19 -27.45 -2.43 2.92
CA ARG A 19 -28.80 -2.11 2.48
C ARG A 19 -28.91 -1.82 0.98
N TRP A 20 -27.90 -1.19 0.41
CA TRP A 20 -27.89 -0.77 -1.00
C TRP A 20 -26.57 -1.16 -1.69
N PRO A 21 -26.27 -2.47 -1.85
CA PRO A 21 -25.04 -2.94 -2.44
C PRO A 21 -24.85 -2.52 -3.89
N ALA A 22 -25.93 -2.25 -4.61
CA ALA A 22 -25.88 -1.73 -5.97
C ALA A 22 -25.34 -0.29 -6.05
N LEU A 23 -25.62 0.54 -5.03
CA LEU A 23 -25.21 1.94 -4.98
C LEU A 23 -23.86 2.13 -4.30
N PHE A 24 -23.64 1.41 -3.21
CA PHE A 24 -22.45 1.53 -2.37
C PHE A 24 -21.50 0.33 -2.56
N ASN A 25 -21.19 0.02 -3.82
CA ASN A 25 -20.21 -1.00 -4.15
C ASN A 25 -18.79 -0.44 -4.05
N GLU A 26 -17.96 -1.03 -3.18
CA GLU A 26 -16.59 -0.57 -2.99
C GLU A 26 -15.69 -0.81 -4.20
N GLY A 27 -15.95 -1.84 -5.00
CA GLY A 27 -15.18 -2.20 -6.18
C GLY A 27 -15.58 -1.46 -7.45
N LYS A 28 -16.87 -1.16 -7.59
CA LYS A 28 -17.43 -0.45 -8.75
C LYS A 28 -18.46 0.59 -8.26
N PRO A 29 -18.00 1.72 -7.75
CA PRO A 29 -18.92 2.76 -7.34
C PRO A 29 -19.67 3.34 -8.55
N VAL A 30 -20.96 3.59 -8.38
CA VAL A 30 -21.79 4.22 -9.40
C VAL A 30 -22.07 5.68 -9.05
N PRO A 31 -22.29 6.59 -10.04
CA PRO A 31 -22.64 7.96 -9.78
C PRO A 31 -23.96 8.04 -9.02
N LEU A 32 -23.96 8.73 -7.89
CA LEU A 32 -25.13 8.88 -7.04
C LEU A 32 -26.05 10.02 -7.56
N ALA A 33 -27.35 9.86 -7.36
CA ALA A 33 -28.33 10.88 -7.70
C ALA A 33 -28.11 12.18 -6.91
N ILE A 34 -28.37 13.32 -7.53
CA ILE A 34 -28.35 14.61 -6.86
C ILE A 34 -29.46 14.64 -5.81
N GLY A 35 -29.11 15.00 -4.57
CA GLY A 35 -30.08 15.02 -3.47
C GLY A 35 -30.26 13.67 -2.75
N ILE A 36 -29.53 12.64 -3.09
CA ILE A 36 -29.58 11.30 -2.44
C ILE A 36 -29.49 11.37 -0.90
N ARG A 37 -28.87 12.43 -0.37
CA ARG A 37 -28.79 12.66 1.08
C ARG A 37 -30.17 12.73 1.73
N LYS A 38 -31.13 13.40 1.08
CA LYS A 38 -32.52 13.56 1.60
C LYS A 38 -33.25 12.20 1.58
N THR A 39 -33.09 11.44 0.51
CA THR A 39 -33.73 10.11 0.41
C THR A 39 -33.12 9.10 1.38
N LEU A 40 -31.81 9.17 1.64
CA LEU A 40 -31.15 8.36 2.67
C LEU A 40 -31.63 8.74 4.08
N LEU A 41 -31.78 10.01 4.38
CA LEU A 41 -32.35 10.47 5.67
C LEU A 41 -33.76 9.93 5.91
N ALA A 42 -34.59 9.96 4.88
CA ALA A 42 -35.96 9.39 4.98
C ALA A 42 -35.90 7.86 5.21
N ALA A 43 -34.97 7.15 4.56
CA ALA A 43 -34.83 5.72 4.71
C ALA A 43 -34.14 5.32 6.03
N MET A 44 -33.35 6.20 6.65
CA MET A 44 -32.60 5.96 7.87
C MET A 44 -32.86 7.01 8.97
N PRO A 45 -34.09 7.05 9.56
CA PRO A 45 -34.48 8.10 10.50
C PRO A 45 -33.67 8.10 11.81
N LYS A 46 -32.98 6.99 12.12
CA LYS A 46 -32.10 6.90 13.30
C LYS A 46 -30.72 7.53 13.12
N VAL A 47 -30.38 7.93 11.90
CA VAL A 47 -29.08 8.51 11.56
C VAL A 47 -29.25 10.03 11.37
N THR A 48 -28.35 10.79 11.97
CA THR A 48 -28.39 12.25 11.83
C THR A 48 -27.95 12.71 10.46
N ASP A 49 -28.47 13.82 10.00
CA ASP A 49 -28.10 14.43 8.71
C ASP A 49 -26.59 14.69 8.60
N GLU A 50 -25.98 15.15 9.69
CA GLU A 50 -24.53 15.39 9.74
C GLU A 50 -23.71 14.11 9.47
N LEU A 51 -24.14 12.98 10.04
CA LEU A 51 -23.45 11.71 9.87
C LEU A 51 -23.59 11.19 8.44
N ILE A 52 -24.78 11.24 7.86
CA ILE A 52 -24.99 10.87 6.44
C ILE A 52 -24.16 11.78 5.53
N GLY A 53 -24.15 13.09 5.77
CA GLY A 53 -23.34 14.03 5.02
C GLY A 53 -21.84 13.73 5.08
N ARG A 54 -21.35 13.31 6.25
CA ARG A 54 -19.95 12.90 6.44
C ARG A 54 -19.61 11.61 5.69
N VAL A 55 -20.49 10.62 5.77
CA VAL A 55 -20.31 9.35 5.04
C VAL A 55 -20.33 9.57 3.54
N LEU A 56 -21.31 10.31 3.01
CA LEU A 56 -21.41 10.64 1.59
C LEU A 56 -20.20 11.43 1.10
N ARG A 57 -19.73 12.42 1.87
CA ARG A 57 -18.51 13.16 1.53
C ARG A 57 -17.33 12.21 1.43
N SER A 58 -17.11 11.34 2.43
CA SER A 58 -16.06 10.34 2.42
C SER A 58 -16.19 9.36 1.25
N TRP A 59 -17.40 9.05 0.81
CA TRP A 59 -17.67 8.18 -0.33
C TRP A 59 -17.35 8.86 -1.66
N CYS A 60 -17.88 10.05 -1.88
CA CYS A 60 -17.75 10.79 -3.13
C CYS A 60 -16.34 11.31 -3.41
N PHE A 61 -15.50 11.50 -2.40
CA PHE A 61 -14.09 11.89 -2.55
C PHE A 61 -13.14 10.71 -2.80
N ARG A 62 -13.65 9.51 -3.01
CA ARG A 62 -12.81 8.36 -3.39
C ARG A 62 -12.36 8.47 -4.84
N PRO A 63 -11.08 8.15 -5.15
CA PRO A 63 -10.58 8.17 -6.52
C PRO A 63 -11.43 7.33 -7.49
N GLN A 64 -11.89 6.16 -7.02
CA GLN A 64 -12.72 5.25 -7.80
C GLN A 64 -14.10 5.85 -8.11
N TYR A 65 -14.69 6.58 -7.17
CA TYR A 65 -15.96 7.27 -7.38
C TYR A 65 -15.81 8.44 -8.36
N LEU A 66 -14.76 9.25 -8.19
CA LEU A 66 -14.46 10.36 -9.10
C LEU A 66 -14.20 9.87 -10.52
N ALA A 67 -13.51 8.73 -10.68
CA ALA A 67 -13.29 8.10 -11.98
C ALA A 67 -14.57 7.55 -12.63
N ALA A 68 -15.59 7.20 -11.83
CA ALA A 68 -16.88 6.74 -12.34
C ALA A 68 -17.80 7.88 -12.81
N LEU A 69 -17.51 9.14 -12.42
CA LEU A 69 -18.26 10.32 -12.83
C LEU A 69 -17.84 10.77 -14.23
N THR A 70 -18.25 10.03 -15.25
CA THR A 70 -18.04 10.37 -16.66
C THR A 70 -19.27 11.05 -17.24
N ALA A 71 -19.08 11.91 -18.24
CA ALA A 71 -20.20 12.58 -18.90
C ALA A 71 -21.17 11.57 -19.52
N GLY A 72 -22.46 11.75 -19.28
CA GLY A 72 -23.49 10.83 -19.75
C GLY A 72 -23.67 9.55 -18.94
N ALA A 73 -22.86 9.30 -17.91
CA ALA A 73 -23.06 8.17 -17.02
C ALA A 73 -24.37 8.30 -16.22
N ASP A 74 -25.05 7.19 -16.00
CA ASP A 74 -26.30 7.16 -15.26
C ASP A 74 -26.09 7.47 -13.77
N ARG A 75 -26.95 8.35 -13.22
CA ARG A 75 -27.01 8.62 -11.78
C ARG A 75 -28.05 7.72 -11.13
N HIS A 76 -27.63 7.05 -10.09
CA HIS A 76 -28.46 6.07 -9.38
C HIS A 76 -28.99 6.66 -8.06
N GLY A 77 -30.30 6.59 -7.91
CA GLY A 77 -31.01 6.82 -6.64
C GLY A 77 -31.26 5.51 -5.89
N LEU A 78 -32.03 5.57 -4.79
CA LEU A 78 -32.41 4.38 -4.01
C LEU A 78 -33.32 3.42 -4.78
N GLU A 79 -34.13 3.95 -5.70
CA GLU A 79 -35.15 3.22 -6.45
C GLU A 79 -34.74 2.93 -7.90
N GLY A 80 -33.58 3.41 -8.35
CA GLY A 80 -33.10 3.20 -9.70
C GLY A 80 -32.41 4.42 -10.30
N ILE A 81 -32.35 4.48 -11.64
CA ILE A 81 -31.72 5.57 -12.38
C ILE A 81 -32.59 6.81 -12.33
N VAL A 82 -32.03 7.95 -11.93
CA VAL A 82 -32.74 9.22 -11.75
C VAL A 82 -32.29 10.32 -12.72
N GLY A 83 -31.18 10.11 -13.44
CA GLY A 83 -30.64 11.09 -14.39
C GLY A 83 -29.28 10.73 -14.87
N THR A 84 -28.60 11.67 -15.50
CA THR A 84 -27.25 11.48 -16.04
C THR A 84 -26.26 12.48 -15.47
N VAL A 85 -24.98 12.17 -15.57
CA VAL A 85 -23.89 13.06 -15.18
C VAL A 85 -23.69 14.10 -16.27
N SER A 86 -23.76 15.38 -15.91
CA SER A 86 -23.45 16.47 -16.83
C SER A 86 -21.96 16.54 -17.14
N GLU A 87 -21.61 17.13 -18.28
CA GLU A 87 -20.22 17.33 -18.69
C GLU A 87 -19.44 18.18 -17.68
N GLU A 88 -20.09 19.22 -17.15
CA GLU A 88 -19.49 20.07 -16.10
C GLU A 88 -19.13 19.27 -14.85
N ALA A 89 -20.03 18.38 -14.42
CA ALA A 89 -19.80 17.54 -13.24
C ALA A 89 -18.67 16.52 -13.49
N ALA A 90 -18.56 15.99 -14.71
CA ALA A 90 -17.49 15.10 -15.10
C ALA A 90 -16.13 15.79 -15.14
N ASN A 91 -16.07 17.00 -15.70
CA ASN A 91 -14.85 17.82 -15.74
C ASN A 91 -14.36 18.17 -14.33
N LEU A 92 -15.28 18.59 -13.47
CA LEU A 92 -14.97 18.88 -12.07
C LEU A 92 -14.47 17.66 -11.30
N ALA A 93 -15.05 16.49 -11.57
CA ALA A 93 -14.59 15.23 -10.98
C ALA A 93 -13.20 14.84 -11.48
N ALA A 94 -12.91 15.05 -12.77
CA ALA A 94 -11.59 14.78 -13.35
C ALA A 94 -10.50 15.68 -12.73
N GLU A 95 -10.78 16.97 -12.55
CA GLU A 95 -9.87 17.90 -11.87
C GLU A 95 -9.59 17.49 -10.42
N GLN A 96 -10.66 17.15 -9.69
CA GLN A 96 -10.53 16.66 -8.30
C GLN A 96 -9.74 15.36 -8.23
N LEU A 97 -9.96 14.44 -9.18
CA LEU A 97 -9.22 13.20 -9.26
C LEU A 97 -7.73 13.45 -9.51
N HIS A 98 -7.40 14.34 -10.45
CA HIS A 98 -6.03 14.73 -10.73
C HIS A 98 -5.34 15.33 -9.51
N THR A 99 -6.00 16.29 -8.85
CA THR A 99 -5.47 16.92 -7.63
C THR A 99 -5.25 15.89 -6.51
N LEU A 100 -6.16 14.95 -6.34
CA LEU A 100 -6.03 13.89 -5.35
C LEU A 100 -4.86 12.94 -5.68
N GLN A 101 -4.70 12.57 -6.94
CA GLN A 101 -3.60 11.70 -7.40
C GLN A 101 -2.24 12.36 -7.20
N THR A 102 -2.10 13.64 -7.54
CA THR A 102 -0.83 14.39 -7.33
C THR A 102 -0.50 14.46 -5.84
N HIS A 103 -1.45 14.80 -4.99
CA HIS A 103 -1.26 14.83 -3.54
C HIS A 103 -0.88 13.45 -2.95
N LEU A 104 -1.51 12.39 -3.42
CA LEU A 104 -1.17 11.03 -2.99
C LEU A 104 0.22 10.61 -3.46
N ALA A 105 0.61 10.98 -4.69
CA ALA A 105 1.94 10.71 -5.22
C ALA A 105 3.03 11.46 -4.43
N GLU A 106 2.83 12.74 -4.13
CA GLU A 106 3.73 13.53 -3.29
C GLU A 106 3.87 12.95 -1.88
N LYS A 107 2.74 12.59 -1.26
CA LYS A 107 2.76 11.97 0.06
C LYS A 107 3.47 10.61 0.06
N ALA A 108 3.27 9.81 -0.99
CA ALA A 108 3.98 8.54 -1.16
C ALA A 108 5.48 8.74 -1.35
N LYS A 109 5.89 9.76 -2.12
CA LYS A 109 7.29 10.14 -2.32
C LYS A 109 7.92 10.58 -1.00
N ALA A 110 7.30 11.50 -0.28
CA ALA A 110 7.78 11.98 1.02
C ALA A 110 7.91 10.83 2.04
N LYS A 111 6.96 9.88 2.03
CA LYS A 111 7.04 8.71 2.90
C LYS A 111 8.22 7.80 2.55
N ARG A 112 8.50 7.58 1.26
CA ARG A 112 9.64 6.78 0.80
C ARG A 112 10.96 7.45 1.19
N GLU A 113 11.08 8.75 1.00
CA GLU A 113 12.26 9.53 1.40
C GLU A 113 12.49 9.47 2.92
N ALA A 114 11.42 9.62 3.72
CA ALA A 114 11.51 9.51 5.17
C ALA A 114 11.99 8.12 5.63
N VAL A 115 11.50 7.05 4.99
CA VAL A 115 11.95 5.68 5.28
C VAL A 115 13.42 5.50 4.91
N GLN A 116 13.86 5.98 3.76
CA GLN A 116 15.27 5.88 3.33
C GLN A 116 16.21 6.64 4.28
N ILE A 117 15.82 7.84 4.73
CA ILE A 117 16.60 8.62 5.71
C ILE A 117 16.71 7.85 7.03
N GLU A 118 15.62 7.25 7.49
CA GLU A 118 15.63 6.50 8.74
C GLU A 118 16.47 5.21 8.64
N GLU A 119 16.39 4.50 7.51
CA GLU A 119 17.23 3.32 7.23
C GLU A 119 18.71 3.68 7.17
N ALA A 120 19.06 4.79 6.50
CA ALA A 120 20.42 5.29 6.45
C ALA A 120 20.96 5.65 7.84
N ARG A 121 20.14 6.32 8.66
CA ARG A 121 20.48 6.67 10.05
C ARG A 121 20.70 5.44 10.93
N GLN A 122 19.84 4.42 10.77
CA GLN A 122 20.00 3.15 11.50
C GLN A 122 21.25 2.37 11.05
N ALA A 123 21.56 2.39 9.75
CA ALA A 123 22.78 1.75 9.22
C ALA A 123 24.05 2.44 9.76
N GLU A 124 24.05 3.76 9.82
CA GLU A 124 25.17 4.54 10.39
C GLU A 124 25.32 4.30 11.90
N ALA A 125 24.20 4.24 12.64
CA ALA A 125 24.22 3.92 14.07
C ALA A 125 24.76 2.52 14.34
N LYS A 126 24.41 1.52 13.48
CA LYS A 126 24.94 0.16 13.57
C LYS A 126 26.43 0.13 13.28
N LYS A 127 26.94 0.89 12.28
CA LYS A 127 28.37 0.99 11.97
C LYS A 127 29.14 1.60 13.12
N LYS A 128 28.67 2.70 13.71
CA LYS A 128 29.33 3.33 14.89
C LYS A 128 29.37 2.39 16.10
N LYS A 129 28.31 1.59 16.31
CA LYS A 129 28.28 0.61 17.41
C LYS A 129 29.22 -0.56 17.17
N ALA A 130 29.40 -1.00 15.92
CA ALA A 130 30.35 -2.05 15.56
C ALA A 130 31.81 -1.58 15.69
N GLU A 131 32.08 -0.34 15.32
CA GLU A 131 33.42 0.28 15.44
C GLU A 131 33.84 0.51 16.90
N GLN A 132 32.88 0.79 17.78
CA GLN A 132 33.15 0.90 19.25
C GLN A 132 33.27 -0.45 19.97
N ALA A 133 32.93 -1.56 19.31
CA ALA A 133 33.00 -2.91 19.87
C ALA A 133 34.32 -3.65 19.53
N GLU A 134 35.25 -3.05 18.79
CA GLU A 134 36.57 -3.62 18.56
C GLU A 134 37.45 -3.45 19.82
N PRO A 135 37.86 -4.55 20.48
CA PRO A 135 38.73 -4.44 21.65
C PRO A 135 40.12 -3.93 21.23
N PRO A 136 40.83 -3.16 22.10
CA PRO A 136 42.13 -2.60 21.78
C PRO A 136 43.10 -3.71 21.46
N LYS A 137 43.74 -3.68 20.28
CA LYS A 137 44.82 -4.56 19.88
C LYS A 137 45.93 -4.52 20.93
N THR A 138 46.04 -5.58 21.71
CA THR A 138 47.17 -5.83 22.57
C THR A 138 48.43 -6.05 21.73
N LYS A 139 49.46 -5.26 22.05
CA LYS A 139 50.79 -5.33 21.43
C LYS A 139 51.37 -6.75 21.53
N PRO A 140 52.13 -7.18 20.53
CA PRO A 140 52.79 -8.49 20.56
C PRO A 140 53.98 -8.48 21.54
N PRO A 141 54.18 -9.53 22.33
CA PRO A 141 55.46 -9.76 23.04
C PRO A 141 56.47 -10.44 22.08
N ALA A 142 57.68 -9.99 22.19
CA ALA A 142 58.85 -10.40 21.43
C ALA A 142 59.32 -11.88 21.75
N PRO A 143 60.11 -12.50 20.87
CA PRO A 143 60.39 -13.93 20.87
C PRO A 143 61.53 -14.41 21.76
N PRO A 144 61.56 -15.68 22.12
CA PRO A 144 62.82 -16.37 22.17
C PRO A 144 62.89 -17.70 21.43
N SER A 145 63.97 -17.80 20.61
CA SER A 145 64.89 -18.88 20.34
C SER A 145 64.42 -20.34 20.20
N LYS A 146 64.90 -20.91 19.05
CA LYS A 146 65.00 -22.31 18.56
C LYS A 146 65.69 -23.26 19.57
N PRO A 147 65.63 -24.63 19.39
CA PRO A 147 66.03 -25.35 18.16
C PRO A 147 65.22 -26.63 17.81
N LYS A 148 65.49 -27.09 16.58
CA LYS A 148 65.23 -28.32 15.82
C LYS A 148 65.49 -29.66 16.60
N PRO A 149 65.18 -30.91 16.07
CA PRO A 149 65.03 -31.33 14.66
C PRO A 149 63.85 -32.31 14.32
N THR A 150 63.71 -32.52 13.02
CA THR A 150 62.97 -33.42 12.14
C THR A 150 63.29 -34.96 12.31
N PRO A 151 62.74 -35.92 11.45
CA PRO A 151 61.40 -36.23 10.89
C PRO A 151 61.00 -37.71 11.17
N PRO A 152 60.13 -38.50 10.47
CA PRO A 152 59.77 -38.55 9.06
C PRO A 152 58.33 -39.04 8.70
N ALA A 153 57.93 -38.75 7.46
CA ALA A 153 57.22 -39.58 6.46
C ALA A 153 55.72 -39.95 6.56
N MET A 154 54.93 -39.32 5.65
CA MET A 154 54.00 -39.81 4.61
C MET A 154 53.02 -40.99 4.93
N PRO A 155 51.84 -41.12 4.25
CA PRO A 155 51.46 -40.62 2.92
C PRO A 155 50.06 -40.04 2.77
N LYS A 156 49.80 -39.42 1.61
CA LYS A 156 48.52 -39.00 1.04
C LYS A 156 47.57 -40.18 0.77
N PRO A 157 46.25 -39.90 0.76
CA PRO A 157 45.55 -40.00 -0.54
C PRO A 157 44.58 -38.85 -0.85
N ALA A 158 44.52 -38.58 -2.06
CA ALA A 158 43.69 -38.11 -3.16
C ALA A 158 42.30 -37.47 -2.90
N PRO A 159 41.85 -36.66 -3.87
CA PRO A 159 40.89 -35.57 -3.72
C PRO A 159 39.42 -36.02 -3.90
N VAL A 160 38.53 -35.44 -3.14
CA VAL A 160 37.09 -35.60 -3.35
C VAL A 160 36.52 -34.29 -3.87
N GLU A 161 35.90 -34.37 -5.05
CA GLU A 161 35.20 -33.29 -5.75
C GLU A 161 34.07 -32.69 -4.91
N PRO A 162 33.81 -31.39 -5.04
CA PRO A 162 32.62 -30.76 -4.42
C PRO A 162 31.37 -30.98 -5.28
N PRO A 163 30.21 -31.23 -4.68
CA PRO A 163 28.95 -31.34 -5.41
C PRO A 163 28.43 -29.95 -5.86
N LYS A 164 27.95 -29.93 -7.10
CA LYS A 164 27.31 -28.78 -7.77
C LYS A 164 26.02 -28.36 -7.04
N PRO A 165 25.74 -27.07 -6.90
CA PRO A 165 24.43 -26.62 -6.47
C PRO A 165 23.43 -26.63 -7.64
N SER A 166 22.39 -27.43 -7.53
CA SER A 166 21.20 -27.40 -8.38
C SER A 166 20.29 -26.29 -7.90
N GLY A 167 20.29 -25.16 -8.60
CA GLY A 167 19.29 -24.10 -8.44
C GLY A 167 18.09 -24.33 -9.34
N PRO A 168 16.87 -24.01 -8.92
CA PRO A 168 15.68 -24.16 -9.74
C PRO A 168 15.64 -23.10 -10.86
N VAL A 169 15.52 -23.59 -12.09
CA VAL A 169 15.32 -22.79 -13.30
C VAL A 169 13.88 -22.29 -13.31
N ILE A 170 13.68 -20.99 -13.16
CA ILE A 170 12.37 -20.34 -13.37
C ILE A 170 12.17 -20.16 -14.87
N VAL A 171 11.35 -21.01 -15.46
CA VAL A 171 10.89 -20.88 -16.86
C VAL A 171 9.80 -19.83 -16.95
N VAL A 172 10.15 -18.64 -17.43
CA VAL A 172 9.18 -17.58 -17.76
C VAL A 172 8.52 -17.92 -19.08
N LYS A 173 7.27 -18.40 -19.04
CA LYS A 173 6.44 -18.71 -20.19
C LYS A 173 5.91 -17.42 -20.82
N LYS A 174 6.53 -16.98 -21.90
CA LYS A 174 6.12 -15.86 -22.74
C LYS A 174 4.78 -16.21 -23.43
N ARG A 175 3.68 -15.58 -23.04
CA ARG A 175 2.39 -15.69 -23.75
C ARG A 175 2.48 -14.96 -25.08
N ARG A 176 2.32 -15.70 -26.18
CA ARG A 176 2.10 -15.16 -27.52
C ARG A 176 0.64 -14.74 -27.64
N LEU A 177 0.43 -13.51 -28.10
CA LEU A 177 -0.87 -13.03 -28.59
C LEU A 177 -1.18 -13.68 -29.94
N PRO A 178 -2.45 -14.03 -30.23
CA PRO A 178 -2.85 -14.46 -31.56
C PRO A 178 -2.97 -13.25 -32.51
N PRO A 179 -2.69 -13.43 -33.81
CA PRO A 179 -2.92 -12.38 -34.81
C PRO A 179 -4.41 -12.26 -35.16
N SER A 180 -4.78 -11.07 -35.61
CA SER A 180 -6.09 -10.58 -36.03
C SER A 180 -6.77 -11.44 -37.08
#